data_b3ae5952171960fa2409c5e5d8823775
#
_entry.id   b3ae5952171960fa2409c5e5d8823775
#
_cell.length_a   1.000
_cell.length_b   1.000
_cell.length_c   1.000
_cell.angle_alpha   90.00
_cell.angle_beta   90.00
_cell.angle_gamma   90.00
#
_symmetry.space_group_name_H-M   'P 1'
#
loop_
_entity.id
_entity.type
_entity.pdbx_description
1 polymer ?
#
loop_
_entity_poly.entity_id
_entity_poly.type
_entity_poly.pdbx_seq_one_letter_code
_entity_poly.pdbx_strand_id
1 'polypeptide(L)'
;LNKDLGLPEGTTLITGGTCAAMRALGIMHTMGFRFFELFGYDSNMEEPTDEQKKETTGAEDEQPRPKYFKVSVGKQEFWTTGELLALAQDCEKYFNESPMEMDINFHGENTLVSALWKLSNRYKLKQQSFKGDL
;
A
#
# COMPACT_ATOMS: atom_id res chain seq x y z
N LEU A 1 -17.33 18.92 -8.49
CA LEU A 1 -16.66 17.77 -9.13
C LEU A 1 -17.64 16.84 -9.83
N ASN A 2 -18.76 16.52 -9.18
CA ASN A 2 -19.77 15.64 -9.75
C ASN A 2 -20.44 16.23 -11.01
N LYS A 3 -20.59 17.54 -11.09
CA LYS A 3 -21.19 18.23 -12.25
C LYS A 3 -20.30 18.13 -13.48
N ASP A 4 -18.99 18.21 -13.29
CA ASP A 4 -18.02 18.15 -14.38
C ASP A 4 -17.94 16.75 -15.00
N LEU A 5 -18.26 15.72 -14.23
CA LEU A 5 -18.27 14.33 -14.68
C LEU A 5 -19.63 13.85 -15.19
N GLY A 6 -20.66 14.70 -15.14
CA GLY A 6 -22.02 14.33 -15.56
C GLY A 6 -22.68 13.26 -14.68
N LEU A 7 -22.23 13.11 -13.46
CA LEU A 7 -22.77 12.11 -12.52
C LEU A 7 -24.06 12.58 -11.88
N PRO A 8 -24.99 11.65 -11.54
CA PRO A 8 -26.21 11.98 -10.83
C PRO A 8 -25.94 12.67 -9.49
N GLU A 9 -26.85 13.53 -9.07
CA GLU A 9 -26.79 14.15 -7.74
C GLU A 9 -26.79 13.08 -6.65
N GLY A 10 -25.98 13.26 -5.62
CA GLY A 10 -25.82 12.29 -4.53
C GLY A 10 -24.87 11.13 -4.81
N THR A 11 -24.21 11.12 -5.99
CA THR A 11 -23.17 10.12 -6.28
C THR A 11 -21.98 10.29 -5.34
N THR A 12 -21.62 9.24 -4.63
CA THR A 12 -20.43 9.21 -3.78
C THR A 12 -19.21 8.79 -4.62
N LEU A 13 -18.21 9.66 -4.63
CA LEU A 13 -16.93 9.33 -5.26
C LEU A 13 -16.01 8.65 -4.22
N ILE A 14 -15.48 7.50 -4.58
CA ILE A 14 -14.55 6.76 -3.76
C ILE A 14 -13.18 6.82 -4.42
N THR A 15 -12.20 7.33 -3.69
CA THR A 15 -10.82 7.31 -4.15
C THR A 15 -10.33 5.87 -4.22
N GLY A 16 -9.70 5.53 -5.32
CA GLY A 16 -9.12 4.21 -5.51
C GLY A 16 -7.61 4.22 -5.34
N GLY A 17 -7.05 3.06 -5.11
CA GLY A 17 -5.62 2.84 -5.19
C GLY A 17 -5.26 2.13 -6.49
N THR A 18 -4.02 1.70 -6.60
CA THR A 18 -3.49 0.98 -7.76
C THR A 18 -4.13 -0.40 -7.95
N CYS A 19 -4.78 -0.95 -6.94
CA CYS A 19 -5.39 -2.27 -7.02
C CYS A 19 -6.78 -2.33 -6.38
N ALA A 20 -7.50 -3.41 -6.69
CA ALA A 20 -8.85 -3.64 -6.16
C ALA A 20 -8.90 -3.70 -4.63
N ALA A 21 -7.86 -4.26 -4.00
CA ALA A 21 -7.80 -4.37 -2.54
C ALA A 21 -7.77 -2.99 -1.86
N MET A 22 -7.04 -2.03 -2.42
CA MET A 22 -7.00 -0.67 -1.90
C MET A 22 -8.35 0.05 -2.10
N ARG A 23 -9.00 -0.19 -3.22
CA ARG A 23 -10.34 0.36 -3.49
C ARG A 23 -11.38 -0.21 -2.53
N ALA A 24 -11.25 -1.48 -2.17
CA ALA A 24 -12.14 -2.14 -1.23
C ALA A 24 -12.15 -1.43 0.14
N LEU A 25 -11.02 -0.95 0.62
CA LEU A 25 -10.94 -0.20 1.87
C LEU A 25 -11.81 1.07 1.83
N GLY A 26 -11.73 1.84 0.74
CA GLY A 26 -12.56 3.03 0.57
C GLY A 26 -14.06 2.70 0.51
N ILE A 27 -14.42 1.64 -0.19
CA ILE A 27 -15.80 1.18 -0.29
C ILE A 27 -16.32 0.74 1.09
N MET A 28 -15.58 -0.08 1.79
CA MET A 28 -15.97 -0.58 3.12
C MET A 28 -16.10 0.55 4.13
N HIS A 29 -15.19 1.53 4.10
CA HIS A 29 -15.31 2.72 4.95
C HIS A 29 -16.59 3.49 4.65
N THR A 30 -16.92 3.69 3.38
CA THR A 30 -18.16 4.37 2.96
C THR A 30 -19.40 3.61 3.41
N MET A 31 -19.33 2.27 3.48
CA MET A 31 -20.41 1.43 4.00
C MET A 31 -20.54 1.44 5.53
N GLY A 32 -19.64 2.11 6.24
CA GLY A 32 -19.69 2.26 7.69
C GLY A 32 -18.74 1.40 8.50
N PHE A 33 -17.94 0.58 7.84
CA PHE A 33 -16.91 -0.21 8.55
C PHE A 33 -15.78 0.69 9.04
N ARG A 34 -15.25 0.40 10.24
CA ARG A 34 -14.20 1.19 10.88
C ARG A 34 -13.00 0.38 11.33
N PHE A 35 -13.12 -0.93 11.42
CA PHE A 35 -12.06 -1.84 11.85
C PHE A 35 -11.62 -2.70 10.68
N PHE A 36 -10.32 -2.68 10.37
CA PHE A 36 -9.76 -3.36 9.20
C PHE A 36 -8.51 -4.14 9.60
N GLU A 37 -8.57 -5.43 9.40
CA GLU A 37 -7.43 -6.33 9.57
C GLU A 37 -7.00 -6.80 8.18
N LEU A 38 -5.82 -6.36 7.73
CA LEU A 38 -5.37 -6.55 6.35
C LEU A 38 -4.25 -7.58 6.27
N PHE A 39 -4.49 -8.60 5.46
CA PHE A 39 -3.56 -9.70 5.25
C PHE A 39 -3.20 -9.79 3.76
N GLY A 40 -1.95 -10.17 3.47
CA GLY A 40 -1.55 -10.39 2.08
C GLY A 40 -1.20 -9.12 1.28
N TYR A 41 -1.04 -7.99 1.95
CA TYR A 41 -0.55 -6.75 1.33
C TYR A 41 0.98 -6.71 1.42
N ASP A 42 1.64 -7.56 0.68
CA ASP A 42 3.07 -7.80 0.85
C ASP A 42 3.95 -6.86 0.01
N SER A 43 3.63 -6.70 -1.26
CA SER A 43 4.34 -5.85 -2.24
C SER A 43 5.80 -6.17 -2.46
N ASN A 44 6.22 -7.37 -2.11
CA ASN A 44 7.55 -7.89 -2.38
C ASN A 44 7.46 -9.31 -2.91
N MET A 45 8.58 -9.82 -3.37
CA MET A 45 8.68 -11.14 -3.96
C MET A 45 9.96 -11.83 -3.48
N GLU A 46 10.04 -13.12 -3.73
CA GLU A 46 11.28 -13.85 -3.53
C GLU A 46 12.36 -13.37 -4.51
N GLU A 47 13.62 -13.66 -4.20
CA GLU A 47 14.71 -13.30 -5.09
C GLU A 47 14.47 -13.87 -6.50
N PRO A 48 14.47 -13.02 -7.53
CA PRO A 48 14.29 -13.50 -8.90
C PRO A 48 15.43 -14.39 -9.35
N THR A 49 15.14 -15.29 -10.28
CA THR A 49 16.16 -16.12 -10.91
C THR A 49 17.15 -15.27 -11.71
N ASP A 50 18.33 -15.84 -12.04
CA ASP A 50 19.33 -15.12 -12.83
C ASP A 50 18.78 -14.69 -14.21
N GLU A 51 17.88 -15.47 -14.80
CA GLU A 51 17.22 -15.10 -16.06
C GLU A 51 16.25 -13.93 -15.85
N GLN A 52 15.45 -13.96 -14.79
CA GLN A 52 14.54 -12.87 -14.45
C GLN A 52 15.27 -11.56 -14.14
N LYS A 53 16.43 -11.62 -13.49
CA LYS A 53 17.24 -10.42 -13.21
C LYS A 53 17.69 -9.67 -14.46
N LYS A 54 17.70 -10.34 -15.62
CA LYS A 54 18.04 -9.72 -16.91
C LYS A 54 16.85 -9.04 -17.59
N GLU A 55 15.64 -9.29 -17.12
CA GLU A 55 14.45 -8.69 -17.68
C GLU A 55 14.41 -7.19 -17.42
N THR A 56 14.05 -6.45 -18.47
CA THR A 56 13.91 -4.99 -18.41
C THR A 56 12.50 -4.57 -18.74
N THR A 57 12.16 -3.37 -18.33
CA THR A 57 10.89 -2.73 -18.62
C THR A 57 11.14 -1.32 -19.14
N GLY A 58 10.21 -0.78 -19.91
CA GLY A 58 10.28 0.55 -20.51
C GLY A 58 9.62 0.57 -21.87
N ALA A 59 9.19 1.74 -22.33
CA ALA A 59 8.71 1.93 -23.70
C ALA A 59 9.88 1.87 -24.69
N GLU A 60 9.62 1.60 -25.96
CA GLU A 60 10.67 1.45 -26.99
C GLU A 60 11.58 2.68 -27.12
N ASP A 61 11.07 3.86 -26.81
CA ASP A 61 11.79 5.13 -26.84
C ASP A 61 12.42 5.54 -25.50
N GLU A 62 12.25 4.72 -24.46
CA GLU A 62 12.82 4.95 -23.15
C GLU A 62 14.05 4.08 -22.90
N GLN A 63 14.94 4.56 -22.02
CA GLN A 63 16.07 3.76 -21.60
C GLN A 63 15.58 2.56 -20.78
N PRO A 64 15.99 1.32 -21.13
CA PRO A 64 15.56 0.14 -20.37
C PRO A 64 15.91 0.23 -18.89
N ARG A 65 14.97 -0.20 -18.05
CA ARG A 65 15.17 -0.27 -16.59
C ARG A 65 15.04 -1.71 -16.13
N PRO A 66 15.74 -2.13 -15.08
CA PRO A 66 15.53 -3.46 -14.50
C PRO A 66 14.06 -3.63 -14.09
N LYS A 67 13.47 -4.76 -14.47
CA LYS A 67 12.09 -5.10 -14.05
C LYS A 67 12.03 -5.45 -12.56
N TYR A 68 13.05 -6.15 -12.08
CA TYR A 68 13.17 -6.56 -10.68
C TYR A 68 14.32 -5.80 -10.03
N PHE A 69 14.08 -5.26 -8.86
CA PHE A 69 15.10 -4.49 -8.14
C PHE A 69 14.88 -4.60 -6.63
N LYS A 70 15.89 -4.21 -5.88
CA LYS A 70 15.80 -4.18 -4.41
C LYS A 70 15.46 -2.80 -3.91
N VAL A 71 14.64 -2.76 -2.86
CA VAL A 71 14.40 -1.56 -2.06
C VAL A 71 14.74 -1.85 -0.61
N SER A 72 15.21 -0.83 0.09
CA SER A 72 15.57 -0.92 1.50
C SER A 72 14.60 -0.15 2.37
N VAL A 73 14.14 -0.77 3.44
CA VAL A 73 13.33 -0.13 4.48
C VAL A 73 14.04 -0.38 5.81
N GLY A 74 14.68 0.64 6.35
CA GLY A 74 15.55 0.50 7.50
C GLY A 74 16.72 -0.43 7.17
N LYS A 75 16.87 -1.51 7.92
CA LYS A 75 17.91 -2.52 7.71
C LYS A 75 17.47 -3.71 6.84
N GLN A 76 16.22 -3.74 6.42
CA GLN A 76 15.66 -4.81 5.61
C GLN A 76 15.71 -4.45 4.14
N GLU A 77 15.99 -5.45 3.31
CA GLU A 77 15.96 -5.34 1.85
C GLU A 77 14.89 -6.24 1.27
N PHE A 78 14.21 -5.76 0.24
CA PHE A 78 13.12 -6.49 -0.41
C PHE A 78 13.28 -6.46 -1.92
N TRP A 79 13.10 -7.61 -2.57
CA TRP A 79 12.94 -7.67 -4.01
C TRP A 79 11.53 -7.27 -4.39
N THR A 80 11.41 -6.41 -5.38
CA THR A 80 10.13 -5.88 -5.83
C THR A 80 10.16 -5.55 -7.32
N THR A 81 9.03 -5.11 -7.84
CA THR A 81 8.88 -4.56 -9.18
C THR A 81 8.30 -3.15 -9.09
N GLY A 82 8.30 -2.41 -10.20
CA GLY A 82 7.69 -1.07 -10.22
C GLY A 82 6.22 -1.08 -9.83
N GLU A 83 5.47 -2.08 -10.26
CA GLU A 83 4.05 -2.22 -9.92
C GLU A 83 3.83 -2.52 -8.43
N LEU A 84 4.61 -3.45 -7.89
CA LEU A 84 4.54 -3.80 -6.47
C LEU A 84 4.98 -2.64 -5.59
N LEU A 85 5.99 -1.89 -6.01
CA LEU A 85 6.44 -0.71 -5.28
C LEU A 85 5.35 0.39 -5.28
N ALA A 86 4.68 0.60 -6.41
CA ALA A 86 3.57 1.54 -6.48
C ALA A 86 2.44 1.16 -5.51
N LEU A 87 2.15 -0.15 -5.39
CA LEU A 87 1.18 -0.64 -4.40
C LEU A 87 1.64 -0.37 -2.97
N ALA A 88 2.92 -0.60 -2.68
CA ALA A 88 3.48 -0.30 -1.35
C ALA A 88 3.38 1.19 -1.01
N GLN A 89 3.66 2.06 -1.99
CA GLN A 89 3.53 3.51 -1.85
C GLN A 89 2.08 3.93 -1.62
N ASP A 90 1.12 3.31 -2.28
CA ASP A 90 -0.30 3.53 -2.03
C ASP A 90 -0.70 3.14 -0.59
N CYS A 91 -0.19 2.01 -0.10
CA CYS A 91 -0.40 1.61 1.28
C CYS A 91 0.19 2.63 2.24
N GLU A 92 1.42 3.09 1.99
CA GLU A 92 2.08 4.12 2.82
C GLU A 92 1.27 5.41 2.86
N LYS A 93 0.79 5.86 1.72
CA LYS A 93 -0.09 7.02 1.63
C LYS A 93 -1.36 6.81 2.46
N TYR A 94 -1.93 5.61 2.40
CA TYR A 94 -3.11 5.26 3.18
C TYR A 94 -2.85 5.30 4.68
N PHE A 95 -1.69 4.84 5.15
CA PHE A 95 -1.30 4.93 6.56
C PHE A 95 -1.28 6.37 7.06
N ASN A 96 -0.86 7.30 6.21
CA ASN A 96 -0.66 8.69 6.60
C ASN A 96 -1.92 9.54 6.41
N GLU A 97 -2.76 9.26 5.43
CA GLU A 97 -3.84 10.13 5.01
C GLU A 97 -5.24 9.58 5.29
N SER A 98 -5.40 8.30 5.64
CA SER A 98 -6.74 7.76 5.92
C SER A 98 -7.35 8.39 7.17
N PRO A 99 -8.70 8.50 7.24
CA PRO A 99 -9.36 9.08 8.41
C PRO A 99 -8.95 8.40 9.72
N MET A 100 -8.77 9.17 10.76
CA MET A 100 -8.34 8.65 12.09
C MET A 100 -9.38 7.72 12.72
N GLU A 101 -10.63 7.82 12.32
CA GLU A 101 -11.70 6.92 12.75
C GLU A 101 -11.55 5.49 12.19
N MET A 102 -10.76 5.31 11.14
CA MET A 102 -10.45 3.97 10.62
C MET A 102 -9.37 3.32 11.46
N ASP A 103 -9.69 2.21 12.08
CA ASP A 103 -8.72 1.38 12.79
C ASP A 103 -8.18 0.32 11.83
N ILE A 104 -6.97 0.53 11.34
CA ILE A 104 -6.35 -0.30 10.33
C ILE A 104 -5.13 -1.00 10.93
N ASN A 105 -5.03 -2.31 10.70
CA ASN A 105 -3.85 -3.10 11.02
C ASN A 105 -3.39 -3.86 9.79
N PHE A 106 -2.13 -3.70 9.42
CA PHE A 106 -1.48 -4.47 8.37
C PHE A 106 -0.71 -5.63 9.01
N HIS A 107 -1.06 -6.84 8.61
CA HIS A 107 -0.44 -8.06 9.11
C HIS A 107 0.57 -8.60 8.11
N GLY A 108 1.61 -9.21 8.61
CA GLY A 108 2.67 -9.84 7.85
C GLY A 108 4.02 -9.64 8.52
N GLU A 109 4.90 -10.58 8.31
CA GLU A 109 6.28 -10.51 8.78
C GLU A 109 7.22 -10.55 7.57
N ASN A 110 8.27 -9.75 7.63
CA ASN A 110 9.28 -9.71 6.58
C ASN A 110 8.71 -9.34 5.19
N THR A 111 7.68 -8.50 5.16
CA THR A 111 7.12 -7.96 3.91
C THR A 111 7.37 -6.47 3.82
N LEU A 112 7.42 -5.96 2.58
CA LEU A 112 7.67 -4.54 2.32
C LEU A 112 6.60 -3.66 2.97
N VAL A 113 5.33 -3.99 2.79
CA VAL A 113 4.23 -3.21 3.37
C VAL A 113 4.24 -3.27 4.89
N SER A 114 4.51 -4.43 5.50
CA SER A 114 4.58 -4.52 6.96
C SER A 114 5.75 -3.72 7.54
N ALA A 115 6.88 -3.67 6.84
CA ALA A 115 8.02 -2.85 7.25
C ALA A 115 7.68 -1.36 7.22
N LEU A 116 7.02 -0.89 6.16
CA LEU A 116 6.54 0.49 6.05
C LEU A 116 5.49 0.80 7.12
N TRP A 117 4.56 -0.11 7.36
CA TRP A 117 3.53 0.05 8.40
C TRP A 117 4.14 0.27 9.79
N LYS A 118 5.13 -0.54 10.16
CA LYS A 118 5.81 -0.44 11.46
C LYS A 118 6.59 0.87 11.63
N LEU A 119 6.99 1.52 10.56
CA LEU A 119 7.62 2.84 10.59
C LEU A 119 6.61 3.98 10.61
N SER A 120 5.34 3.73 10.34
CA SER A 120 4.32 4.76 10.27
C SER A 120 4.02 5.35 11.66
N ASN A 121 3.63 6.63 11.66
CA ASN A 121 3.21 7.30 12.90
C ASN A 121 1.97 6.66 13.50
N ARG A 122 1.05 6.19 12.65
CA ARG A 122 -0.18 5.52 13.12
C ARG A 122 0.13 4.25 13.90
N TYR A 123 1.06 3.43 13.43
CA TYR A 123 1.50 2.24 14.15
C TYR A 123 2.15 2.60 15.49
N LYS A 124 3.02 3.59 15.49
CA LYS A 124 3.70 4.06 16.71
C LYS A 124 2.71 4.57 17.75
N LEU A 125 1.70 5.33 17.33
CA LEU A 125 0.64 5.81 18.21
C LEU A 125 -0.18 4.66 18.80
N LYS A 126 -0.51 3.63 18.01
CA LYS A 126 -1.19 2.43 18.51
C LYS A 126 -0.37 1.71 19.58
N GLN A 127 0.93 1.57 19.38
CA GLN A 127 1.81 0.93 20.35
C GLN A 127 1.91 1.72 21.66
N GLN A 128 1.94 3.03 21.58
CA GLN A 128 1.94 3.90 22.78
C GLN A 128 0.63 3.80 23.56
N SER A 129 -0.51 3.83 22.86
CA SER A 129 -1.84 3.68 23.47
C SER A 129 -1.97 2.33 24.19
N PHE A 130 -1.50 1.25 23.58
CA PHE A 130 -1.52 -0.08 24.19
C PHE A 130 -0.66 -0.15 25.46
N LYS A 131 0.52 0.48 25.45
CA LYS A 131 1.40 0.55 26.65
C LYS A 131 0.81 1.43 27.75
N GLY A 132 0.06 2.46 27.40
CA GLY A 132 -0.58 3.36 28.35
C GLY A 132 -1.73 2.71 29.13
N ASP A 133 -2.35 1.66 28.58
CA ASP A 133 -3.44 0.92 29.22
C ASP A 133 -2.97 -0.15 30.21
N LEU A 134 -1.68 -0.31 30.34
CA LEU A 134 -1.06 -1.20 31.32
C LEU A 134 -0.56 -0.45 32.54
#